data_7ec9b5aa118abd5119fff88239467477
#
_entry.id   7ec9b5aa118abd5119fff88239467477
#
_cell.length_a   1.000
_cell.length_b   1.000
_cell.length_c   1.000
_cell.angle_alpha   90.00
_cell.angle_beta   90.00
_cell.angle_gamma   90.00
#
_symmetry.space_group_name_H-M   'P 1'
#
loop_
_entity.id
_entity.type
_entity.pdbx_description
1 polymer ?
#
loop_
_entity_poly.entity_id
_entity_poly.type
_entity_poly.pdbx_seq_one_letter_code
_entity_poly.pdbx_strand_id
1 'polypeptide(L)'
;MNFGYKKLYINGSLQDSEEGSKQDVICPATGEKIAQIAEAGKSDAIKALNSARDGYKLWSKLTLNDRTNWMEKLRAAIIENERKLRLAIIYEMGKTYEGSYEDIEALVNSLEWYPNAMKNYHDQQIADYEGTHTHKIVHSPAGVVVAYLAWNFPLLNAAFKIGPALAAGCSIIVKPSEESPLSCYIVGEILNSINFPKGVINILCGPIQTVANTLTKSTIPSVITMIGSTATGKKIIADSTTSIKKFGMELGGNAPFIVFEDADLEKSLDLAIGLKFGNCGQICVAANRFFIHEKIYKKFLELFKNRASKLKLDFGETSQADMGPLVRSSDVTRMKNLIQDAISKGATLEYGGGIPADKKDKGNWFEPTILANINSDMHLFSKETFGPIAPFMKFKTDDEVLEMANNTEYGLASYIFTNNHQRIERFSRELEFGEVQVNGVKYAIYLPHGGIKNSGLGHDCSHLALEDYLVKKRISTAIT
;
A
#
# COMPACT_ATOMS: atom_id res chain seq x y z
N MET A 1 -15.45 -21.40 -1.36
CA MET A 1 -15.74 -20.47 -2.48
C MET A 1 -14.83 -20.81 -3.65
N ASN A 2 -15.31 -20.79 -4.89
CA ASN A 2 -14.48 -21.03 -6.07
C ASN A 2 -14.77 -19.96 -7.13
N PHE A 3 -13.73 -19.21 -7.53
CA PHE A 3 -13.83 -18.12 -8.51
C PHE A 3 -13.50 -18.58 -9.94
N GLY A 4 -13.18 -19.85 -10.13
CA GLY A 4 -12.82 -20.42 -11.43
C GLY A 4 -11.47 -19.95 -11.95
N TYR A 5 -11.31 -20.00 -13.27
CA TYR A 5 -10.09 -19.58 -13.97
C TYR A 5 -10.20 -18.13 -14.42
N LYS A 6 -9.11 -17.36 -14.22
CA LYS A 6 -9.01 -15.96 -14.61
C LYS A 6 -7.87 -15.72 -15.61
N LYS A 7 -8.11 -14.84 -16.56
CA LYS A 7 -7.19 -14.55 -17.68
C LYS A 7 -6.43 -13.25 -17.47
N LEU A 8 -5.27 -13.13 -18.11
CA LEU A 8 -4.56 -11.86 -18.25
C LEU A 8 -5.45 -10.83 -18.95
N TYR A 9 -5.33 -9.56 -18.59
CA TYR A 9 -5.94 -8.47 -19.35
C TYR A 9 -4.85 -7.65 -20.04
N ILE A 10 -4.67 -7.84 -21.33
CA ILE A 10 -3.64 -7.17 -22.13
C ILE A 10 -4.28 -6.67 -23.42
N ASN A 11 -3.97 -5.44 -23.80
CA ASN A 11 -4.44 -4.80 -25.04
C ASN A 11 -5.98 -4.81 -25.20
N GLY A 12 -6.69 -4.57 -24.08
CA GLY A 12 -8.15 -4.48 -24.08
C GLY A 12 -8.88 -5.82 -24.23
N SER A 13 -8.22 -6.95 -23.97
CA SER A 13 -8.83 -8.27 -24.07
C SER A 13 -8.32 -9.25 -23.00
N LEU A 14 -9.20 -10.18 -22.62
CA LEU A 14 -8.85 -11.30 -21.77
C LEU A 14 -8.17 -12.40 -22.60
N GLN A 15 -6.99 -12.85 -22.13
CA GLN A 15 -6.22 -13.87 -22.83
C GLN A 15 -5.50 -14.81 -21.87
N ASP A 16 -5.24 -16.01 -22.34
CA ASP A 16 -4.38 -16.95 -21.62
C ASP A 16 -2.91 -16.53 -21.72
N SER A 17 -2.06 -17.03 -20.83
CA SER A 17 -0.61 -16.91 -20.98
C SER A 17 -0.13 -17.58 -22.25
N GLU A 18 0.79 -16.94 -22.98
CA GLU A 18 1.38 -17.52 -24.20
C GLU A 18 2.15 -18.82 -23.91
N GLU A 19 2.68 -18.96 -22.70
CA GLU A 19 3.38 -20.17 -22.24
C GLU A 19 2.42 -21.21 -21.66
N GLY A 20 1.12 -20.90 -21.55
CA GLY A 20 0.09 -21.77 -20.99
C GLY A 20 0.20 -21.98 -19.47
N SER A 21 1.09 -21.23 -18.79
CA SER A 21 1.34 -21.34 -17.36
C SER A 21 0.13 -20.87 -16.56
N LYS A 22 -0.07 -21.49 -15.41
CA LYS A 22 -1.17 -21.19 -14.48
C LYS A 22 -0.69 -21.21 -13.05
N GLN A 23 -1.24 -20.31 -12.25
CA GLN A 23 -0.97 -20.22 -10.83
C GLN A 23 -2.27 -20.45 -10.05
N ASP A 24 -2.20 -21.26 -8.99
CA ASP A 24 -3.31 -21.43 -8.06
C ASP A 24 -3.35 -20.28 -7.06
N VAL A 25 -4.53 -19.79 -6.77
CA VAL A 25 -4.79 -18.82 -5.69
C VAL A 25 -5.32 -19.58 -4.49
N ILE A 26 -4.64 -19.43 -3.37
CA ILE A 26 -4.92 -20.17 -2.14
C ILE A 26 -5.52 -19.23 -1.10
N CYS A 27 -6.57 -19.67 -0.43
CA CYS A 27 -7.15 -18.95 0.71
C CYS A 27 -6.24 -19.10 1.95
N PRO A 28 -5.70 -18.01 2.50
CA PRO A 28 -4.80 -18.08 3.64
C PRO A 28 -5.48 -18.54 4.94
N ALA A 29 -6.81 -18.43 5.02
CA ALA A 29 -7.59 -18.85 6.19
C ALA A 29 -7.84 -20.35 6.24
N THR A 30 -7.89 -21.03 5.07
CA THR A 30 -8.25 -22.47 5.00
C THR A 30 -7.14 -23.33 4.37
N GLY A 31 -6.20 -22.72 3.63
CA GLY A 31 -5.22 -23.45 2.82
C GLY A 31 -5.80 -24.04 1.53
N GLU A 32 -7.07 -23.80 1.22
CA GLU A 32 -7.74 -24.35 0.04
C GLU A 32 -7.55 -23.48 -1.20
N LYS A 33 -7.50 -24.11 -2.35
CA LYS A 33 -7.52 -23.43 -3.65
C LYS A 33 -8.89 -22.81 -3.90
N ILE A 34 -8.90 -21.51 -4.22
CA ILE A 34 -10.12 -20.72 -4.48
C ILE A 34 -10.26 -20.26 -5.93
N ALA A 35 -9.17 -20.21 -6.67
CA ALA A 35 -9.14 -19.83 -8.06
C ALA A 35 -7.89 -20.38 -8.75
N GLN A 36 -7.84 -20.20 -10.06
CA GLN A 36 -6.62 -20.34 -10.85
C GLN A 36 -6.52 -19.13 -11.78
N ILE A 37 -5.32 -18.59 -11.94
CA ILE A 37 -5.06 -17.47 -12.86
C ILE A 37 -4.12 -17.91 -13.98
N ALA A 38 -4.22 -17.28 -15.15
CA ALA A 38 -3.16 -17.31 -16.15
C ALA A 38 -1.90 -16.65 -15.54
N GLU A 39 -0.81 -17.38 -15.52
CA GLU A 39 0.48 -16.89 -15.05
C GLU A 39 1.29 -16.37 -16.24
N ALA A 40 1.55 -15.07 -16.25
CA ALA A 40 2.26 -14.41 -17.33
C ALA A 40 3.72 -14.87 -17.41
N GLY A 41 4.21 -15.00 -18.64
CA GLY A 41 5.61 -15.22 -18.94
C GLY A 41 6.32 -13.97 -19.48
N LYS A 42 7.54 -14.16 -19.97
CA LYS A 42 8.34 -13.09 -20.57
C LYS A 42 7.66 -12.50 -21.82
N SER A 43 7.07 -13.34 -22.65
CA SER A 43 6.38 -12.94 -23.88
C SER A 43 5.17 -12.05 -23.58
N ASP A 44 4.37 -12.41 -22.55
CA ASP A 44 3.21 -11.62 -22.10
C ASP A 44 3.65 -10.25 -21.57
N ALA A 45 4.76 -10.19 -20.82
CA ALA A 45 5.31 -8.93 -20.33
C ALA A 45 5.75 -7.99 -21.47
N ILE A 46 6.41 -8.52 -22.50
CA ILE A 46 6.79 -7.78 -23.71
C ILE A 46 5.54 -7.28 -24.46
N LYS A 47 4.52 -8.12 -24.58
CA LYS A 47 3.24 -7.77 -25.20
C LYS A 47 2.52 -6.66 -24.44
N ALA A 48 2.50 -6.72 -23.10
CA ALA A 48 1.95 -5.67 -22.26
C ALA A 48 2.71 -4.34 -22.39
N LEU A 49 4.04 -4.36 -22.48
CA LEU A 49 4.87 -3.18 -22.70
C LEU A 49 4.54 -2.49 -24.04
N ASN A 50 4.48 -3.26 -25.11
CA ASN A 50 4.12 -2.73 -26.43
C ASN A 50 2.69 -2.19 -26.45
N SER A 51 1.75 -2.92 -25.85
CA SER A 51 0.36 -2.51 -25.70
C SER A 51 0.25 -1.19 -24.92
N ALA A 52 0.95 -1.07 -23.79
CA ALA A 52 0.94 0.15 -22.99
C ALA A 52 1.56 1.35 -23.75
N ARG A 53 2.63 1.14 -24.53
CA ARG A 53 3.19 2.19 -25.39
C ARG A 53 2.18 2.71 -26.41
N ASP A 54 1.45 1.81 -27.04
CA ASP A 54 0.45 2.19 -28.05
C ASP A 54 -0.82 2.80 -27.38
N GLY A 55 -1.25 2.26 -26.24
CA GLY A 55 -2.31 2.84 -25.41
C GLY A 55 -1.98 4.26 -24.91
N TYR A 56 -0.73 4.51 -24.53
CA TYR A 56 -0.26 5.84 -24.16
C TYR A 56 -0.42 6.86 -25.31
N LYS A 57 -0.04 6.49 -26.54
CA LYS A 57 -0.19 7.38 -27.71
C LYS A 57 -1.62 7.81 -27.98
N LEU A 58 -2.59 6.97 -27.62
CA LEU A 58 -4.02 7.27 -27.76
C LEU A 58 -4.51 8.09 -26.55
N TRP A 59 -4.24 7.59 -25.33
CA TRP A 59 -4.77 8.14 -24.09
C TRP A 59 -4.24 9.56 -23.78
N SER A 60 -2.96 9.80 -24.03
CA SER A 60 -2.33 11.11 -23.82
C SER A 60 -2.88 12.23 -24.71
N LYS A 61 -3.55 11.89 -25.82
CA LYS A 61 -4.18 12.85 -26.73
C LYS A 61 -5.63 13.19 -26.36
N LEU A 62 -6.26 12.39 -25.50
CA LEU A 62 -7.60 12.66 -25.02
C LEU A 62 -7.60 13.89 -24.13
N THR A 63 -8.68 14.66 -24.20
CA THR A 63 -8.90 15.76 -23.25
C THR A 63 -9.06 15.20 -21.83
N LEU A 64 -8.86 16.04 -20.81
CA LEU A 64 -9.12 15.62 -19.43
C LEU A 64 -10.58 15.17 -19.26
N ASN A 65 -11.53 15.83 -19.93
CA ASN A 65 -12.93 15.46 -19.86
C ASN A 65 -13.21 14.08 -20.46
N ASP A 66 -12.60 13.72 -21.59
CA ASP A 66 -12.75 12.39 -22.18
C ASP A 66 -12.16 11.31 -21.28
N ARG A 67 -10.98 11.55 -20.67
CA ARG A 67 -10.40 10.66 -19.68
C ARG A 67 -11.30 10.49 -18.45
N THR A 68 -11.86 11.61 -17.95
CA THR A 68 -12.81 11.59 -16.82
C THR A 68 -14.04 10.73 -17.13
N ASN A 69 -14.61 10.84 -18.32
CA ASN A 69 -15.76 10.02 -18.72
C ASN A 69 -15.44 8.52 -18.71
N TRP A 70 -14.25 8.12 -19.15
CA TRP A 70 -13.81 6.73 -19.08
C TRP A 70 -13.52 6.26 -17.64
N MET A 71 -12.93 7.11 -16.81
CA MET A 71 -12.69 6.80 -15.40
C MET A 71 -14.00 6.66 -14.63
N GLU A 72 -15.00 7.51 -14.91
CA GLU A 72 -16.34 7.39 -14.30
C GLU A 72 -17.07 6.11 -14.76
N LYS A 73 -16.96 5.72 -16.04
CA LYS A 73 -17.47 4.46 -16.52
C LYS A 73 -16.84 3.26 -15.81
N LEU A 74 -15.54 3.30 -15.58
CA LEU A 74 -14.83 2.27 -14.80
C LEU A 74 -15.31 2.27 -13.35
N ARG A 75 -15.42 3.45 -12.73
CA ARG A 75 -15.89 3.63 -11.35
C ARG A 75 -17.29 3.00 -11.16
N ALA A 76 -18.22 3.32 -12.03
CA ALA A 76 -19.57 2.74 -12.00
C ALA A 76 -19.55 1.21 -12.09
N ALA A 77 -18.75 0.66 -13.00
CA ALA A 77 -18.61 -0.79 -13.15
C ALA A 77 -17.95 -1.48 -11.94
N ILE A 78 -17.02 -0.80 -11.27
CA ILE A 78 -16.45 -1.30 -9.99
C ILE A 78 -17.54 -1.37 -8.91
N ILE A 79 -18.36 -0.32 -8.78
CA ILE A 79 -19.46 -0.27 -7.80
C ILE A 79 -20.47 -1.40 -8.08
N GLU A 80 -20.85 -1.62 -9.33
CA GLU A 80 -21.75 -2.74 -9.71
C GLU A 80 -21.19 -4.12 -9.34
N ASN A 81 -19.88 -4.26 -9.31
CA ASN A 81 -19.17 -5.50 -8.98
C ASN A 81 -18.63 -5.54 -7.55
N GLU A 82 -19.00 -4.59 -6.68
CA GLU A 82 -18.47 -4.46 -5.31
C GLU A 82 -18.44 -5.79 -4.56
N ARG A 83 -19.59 -6.46 -4.46
CA ARG A 83 -19.69 -7.72 -3.70
C ARG A 83 -18.73 -8.79 -4.24
N LYS A 84 -18.60 -8.91 -5.58
CA LYS A 84 -17.69 -9.89 -6.20
C LYS A 84 -16.24 -9.60 -5.87
N LEU A 85 -15.83 -8.32 -5.90
CA LEU A 85 -14.50 -7.87 -5.59
C LEU A 85 -14.20 -8.04 -4.09
N ARG A 86 -15.12 -7.65 -3.20
CA ARG A 86 -14.96 -7.86 -1.74
C ARG A 86 -14.79 -9.33 -1.41
N LEU A 87 -15.59 -10.22 -1.99
CA LEU A 87 -15.45 -11.67 -1.80
C LEU A 87 -14.08 -12.16 -2.28
N ALA A 88 -13.60 -11.70 -3.43
CA ALA A 88 -12.26 -12.05 -3.89
C ALA A 88 -11.18 -11.63 -2.88
N ILE A 89 -11.23 -10.40 -2.37
CA ILE A 89 -10.30 -9.88 -1.36
C ILE A 89 -10.37 -10.68 -0.05
N ILE A 90 -11.57 -10.97 0.44
CA ILE A 90 -11.77 -11.78 1.64
C ILE A 90 -11.07 -13.14 1.50
N TYR A 91 -11.27 -13.80 0.37
CA TYR A 91 -10.77 -15.15 0.17
C TYR A 91 -9.31 -15.23 -0.25
N GLU A 92 -8.77 -14.27 -1.02
CA GLU A 92 -7.35 -14.27 -1.39
C GLU A 92 -6.43 -13.71 -0.30
N MET A 93 -6.98 -12.86 0.60
CA MET A 93 -6.21 -12.21 1.67
C MET A 93 -6.55 -12.71 3.08
N GLY A 94 -7.71 -13.32 3.26
CA GLY A 94 -8.23 -13.61 4.59
C GLY A 94 -8.72 -12.36 5.33
N LYS A 95 -9.05 -11.26 4.64
CA LYS A 95 -9.58 -10.05 5.25
C LYS A 95 -10.93 -10.27 5.92
N THR A 96 -11.22 -9.45 6.93
CA THR A 96 -12.57 -9.35 7.48
C THR A 96 -13.52 -8.76 6.45
N TYR A 97 -14.82 -8.98 6.62
CA TYR A 97 -15.82 -8.40 5.71
C TYR A 97 -15.73 -6.88 5.68
N GLU A 98 -15.63 -6.23 6.83
CA GLU A 98 -15.48 -4.77 6.92
C GLU A 98 -14.16 -4.29 6.29
N GLY A 99 -13.04 -4.93 6.60
CA GLY A 99 -11.73 -4.56 6.05
C GLY A 99 -11.61 -4.73 4.54
N SER A 100 -12.46 -5.55 3.90
CA SER A 100 -12.47 -5.69 2.45
C SER A 100 -13.06 -4.47 1.72
N TYR A 101 -13.85 -3.64 2.42
CA TYR A 101 -14.47 -2.45 1.84
C TYR A 101 -13.45 -1.34 1.59
N GLU A 102 -12.42 -1.24 2.42
CA GLU A 102 -11.36 -0.23 2.28
C GLU A 102 -10.70 -0.25 0.89
N ASP A 103 -10.51 -1.43 0.33
CA ASP A 103 -9.94 -1.62 -1.01
C ASP A 103 -10.87 -1.07 -2.11
N ILE A 104 -12.16 -1.31 -1.97
CA ILE A 104 -13.16 -0.84 -2.95
C ILE A 104 -13.34 0.68 -2.84
N GLU A 105 -13.50 1.17 -1.62
CA GLU A 105 -13.64 2.59 -1.36
C GLU A 105 -12.45 3.39 -1.91
N ALA A 106 -11.23 2.90 -1.69
CA ALA A 106 -10.03 3.53 -2.22
C ALA A 106 -10.04 3.61 -3.75
N LEU A 107 -10.41 2.52 -4.43
CA LEU A 107 -10.44 2.48 -5.90
C LEU A 107 -11.53 3.40 -6.46
N VAL A 108 -12.72 3.38 -5.88
CA VAL A 108 -13.85 4.24 -6.26
C VAL A 108 -13.49 5.72 -6.06
N ASN A 109 -12.96 6.07 -4.88
CA ASN A 109 -12.56 7.45 -4.55
C ASN A 109 -11.40 7.93 -5.42
N SER A 110 -10.45 7.08 -5.74
CA SER A 110 -9.32 7.42 -6.61
C SER A 110 -9.76 7.79 -8.03
N LEU A 111 -10.68 7.01 -8.60
CA LEU A 111 -11.21 7.25 -9.94
C LEU A 111 -12.04 8.54 -10.03
N GLU A 112 -12.66 8.97 -8.94
CA GLU A 112 -13.42 10.22 -8.84
C GLU A 112 -12.54 11.43 -8.53
N TRP A 113 -11.60 11.29 -7.60
CA TRP A 113 -10.85 12.41 -7.05
C TRP A 113 -9.77 12.93 -7.98
N TYR A 114 -8.97 12.05 -8.63
CA TYR A 114 -7.83 12.47 -9.44
C TYR A 114 -8.19 13.26 -10.69
N PRO A 115 -9.27 13.00 -11.45
CA PRO A 115 -9.72 13.87 -12.51
C PRO A 115 -10.01 15.30 -12.02
N ASN A 116 -10.58 15.44 -10.82
CA ASN A 116 -10.85 16.74 -10.22
C ASN A 116 -9.57 17.44 -9.75
N ALA A 117 -8.64 16.71 -9.13
CA ALA A 117 -7.34 17.24 -8.75
C ALA A 117 -6.54 17.73 -9.96
N MET A 118 -6.60 17.01 -11.08
CA MET A 118 -5.89 17.35 -12.31
C MET A 118 -6.36 18.69 -12.92
N LYS A 119 -7.58 19.15 -12.64
CA LYS A 119 -8.09 20.46 -13.09
C LYS A 119 -7.27 21.64 -12.53
N ASN A 120 -6.56 21.43 -11.41
CA ASN A 120 -5.73 22.46 -10.77
C ASN A 120 -4.33 22.58 -11.37
N TYR A 121 -3.96 21.70 -12.30
CA TYR A 121 -2.66 21.76 -12.99
C TYR A 121 -2.76 22.68 -14.22
N HIS A 122 -2.50 23.96 -13.98
CA HIS A 122 -2.53 25.00 -15.02
C HIS A 122 -1.13 25.30 -15.54
N ASP A 123 -1.07 25.82 -16.76
CA ASP A 123 0.15 26.37 -17.32
C ASP A 123 0.63 27.57 -16.48
N GLN A 124 1.91 27.59 -16.13
CA GLN A 124 2.52 28.69 -15.36
C GLN A 124 3.26 29.62 -16.29
N GLN A 125 2.92 30.90 -16.25
CA GLN A 125 3.68 31.92 -16.95
C GLN A 125 4.95 32.27 -16.17
N ILE A 126 6.07 32.44 -16.87
CA ILE A 126 7.33 32.90 -16.31
C ILE A 126 7.69 34.24 -16.94
N ALA A 127 8.11 35.20 -16.13
CA ALA A 127 8.55 36.50 -16.60
C ALA A 127 9.84 36.37 -17.45
N ASP A 128 9.86 37.04 -18.59
CA ASP A 128 11.08 37.27 -19.36
C ASP A 128 11.69 38.64 -18.99
N TYR A 129 12.83 38.62 -18.33
CA TYR A 129 13.48 39.85 -17.84
C TYR A 129 14.09 40.72 -18.98
N GLU A 130 14.30 40.10 -20.15
CA GLU A 130 14.84 40.80 -21.33
C GLU A 130 13.75 41.32 -22.27
N GLY A 131 12.51 40.89 -22.06
CA GLY A 131 11.36 41.32 -22.87
C GLY A 131 11.38 40.81 -24.31
N THR A 132 12.11 39.77 -24.59
CA THR A 132 12.28 39.22 -25.96
C THR A 132 11.41 37.99 -26.20
N HIS A 133 10.90 37.35 -25.15
CA HIS A 133 10.13 36.12 -25.25
C HIS A 133 8.95 36.07 -24.28
N THR A 134 8.00 35.20 -24.57
CA THR A 134 7.02 34.70 -23.59
C THR A 134 7.40 33.31 -23.19
N HIS A 135 7.31 32.98 -21.88
CA HIS A 135 7.64 31.67 -21.36
C HIS A 135 6.46 31.07 -20.60
N LYS A 136 6.24 29.79 -20.80
CA LYS A 136 5.31 29.02 -19.97
C LYS A 136 5.84 27.64 -19.62
N ILE A 137 5.48 27.14 -18.45
CA ILE A 137 5.64 25.73 -18.06
C ILE A 137 4.30 25.05 -18.25
N VAL A 138 4.31 23.96 -19.02
CA VAL A 138 3.14 23.11 -19.22
C VAL A 138 3.40 21.73 -18.62
N HIS A 139 2.34 21.10 -18.10
CA HIS A 139 2.39 19.74 -17.60
C HIS A 139 2.02 18.77 -18.72
N SER A 140 2.81 17.72 -18.88
CA SER A 140 2.56 16.66 -19.88
C SER A 140 2.62 15.29 -19.20
N PRO A 141 1.87 14.28 -19.68
CA PRO A 141 1.96 12.91 -19.16
C PRO A 141 3.39 12.38 -19.24
N ALA A 142 3.85 11.70 -18.19
CA ALA A 142 5.21 11.16 -18.14
C ALA A 142 5.44 10.01 -19.14
N GLY A 143 4.40 9.22 -19.48
CA GLY A 143 4.51 8.13 -20.45
C GLY A 143 3.87 6.83 -19.97
N VAL A 144 4.56 5.72 -20.20
CA VAL A 144 4.15 4.39 -19.73
C VAL A 144 4.57 4.20 -18.28
N VAL A 145 3.65 3.72 -17.46
CA VAL A 145 3.86 3.40 -16.03
C VAL A 145 3.90 1.89 -15.85
N VAL A 146 4.83 1.40 -15.03
CA VAL A 146 4.79 0.05 -14.46
C VAL A 146 4.52 0.17 -12.97
N ALA A 147 3.46 -0.47 -12.49
CA ALA A 147 3.05 -0.48 -11.10
C ALA A 147 3.17 -1.88 -10.49
N TYR A 148 4.03 -2.02 -9.48
CA TYR A 148 4.17 -3.23 -8.67
C TYR A 148 3.38 -3.08 -7.38
N LEU A 149 2.44 -4.00 -7.15
CA LEU A 149 1.54 -3.93 -5.99
C LEU A 149 1.92 -4.93 -4.91
N ALA A 150 1.84 -4.50 -3.66
CA ALA A 150 1.90 -5.39 -2.51
C ALA A 150 0.59 -6.17 -2.37
N TRP A 151 0.66 -7.27 -1.63
CA TRP A 151 -0.46 -8.20 -1.47
C TRP A 151 -1.47 -7.78 -0.39
N ASN A 152 -1.09 -6.89 0.52
CA ASN A 152 -1.83 -6.61 1.75
C ASN A 152 -3.15 -5.82 1.55
N PHE A 153 -3.22 -5.01 0.50
CA PHE A 153 -4.41 -4.25 0.09
C PHE A 153 -4.46 -4.23 -1.44
N PRO A 154 -4.88 -5.31 -2.10
CA PRO A 154 -4.66 -5.48 -3.53
C PRO A 154 -5.31 -4.41 -4.41
N LEU A 155 -6.53 -3.94 -4.09
CA LEU A 155 -7.20 -2.91 -4.87
C LEU A 155 -6.96 -1.49 -4.35
N LEU A 156 -6.71 -1.29 -3.06
CA LEU A 156 -6.26 0.00 -2.52
C LEU A 156 -4.90 0.37 -3.11
N ASN A 157 -3.96 -0.58 -3.15
CA ASN A 157 -2.66 -0.37 -3.78
C ASN A 157 -2.80 -0.09 -5.28
N ALA A 158 -3.72 -0.76 -5.97
CA ALA A 158 -4.05 -0.48 -7.36
C ALA A 158 -4.64 0.93 -7.54
N ALA A 159 -5.52 1.36 -6.63
CA ALA A 159 -6.15 2.67 -6.63
C ALA A 159 -5.13 3.81 -6.61
N PHE A 160 -4.11 3.70 -5.76
CA PHE A 160 -3.04 4.69 -5.61
C PHE A 160 -2.19 4.85 -6.87
N LYS A 161 -2.22 3.88 -7.77
CA LYS A 161 -1.44 3.89 -9.02
C LYS A 161 -2.30 4.14 -10.26
N ILE A 162 -3.47 3.53 -10.36
CA ILE A 162 -4.35 3.63 -11.54
C ILE A 162 -4.94 5.04 -11.66
N GLY A 163 -5.54 5.56 -10.60
CA GLY A 163 -6.22 6.86 -10.64
C GLY A 163 -5.34 8.01 -11.12
N PRO A 164 -4.19 8.28 -10.45
CA PRO A 164 -3.32 9.38 -10.87
C PRO A 164 -2.69 9.15 -12.25
N ALA A 165 -2.31 7.91 -12.61
CA ALA A 165 -1.77 7.61 -13.93
C ALA A 165 -2.77 7.93 -15.05
N LEU A 166 -4.03 7.51 -14.90
CA LEU A 166 -5.10 7.76 -15.87
C LEU A 166 -5.42 9.25 -15.97
N ALA A 167 -5.59 9.94 -14.84
CA ALA A 167 -5.90 11.37 -14.81
C ALA A 167 -4.78 12.20 -15.46
N ALA A 168 -3.51 11.87 -15.19
CA ALA A 168 -2.37 12.51 -15.82
C ALA A 168 -2.27 12.26 -17.34
N GLY A 169 -2.91 11.21 -17.88
CA GLY A 169 -2.85 10.84 -19.29
C GLY A 169 -1.78 9.76 -19.61
N CYS A 170 -1.28 9.05 -18.61
CA CYS A 170 -0.39 7.92 -18.74
C CYS A 170 -1.15 6.63 -19.05
N SER A 171 -0.48 5.65 -19.66
CA SER A 171 -0.91 4.25 -19.64
C SER A 171 -0.21 3.51 -18.52
N ILE A 172 -0.81 2.41 -18.06
CA ILE A 172 -0.30 1.67 -16.91
C ILE A 172 -0.31 0.16 -17.11
N ILE A 173 0.77 -0.48 -16.67
CA ILE A 173 0.87 -1.93 -16.52
C ILE A 173 0.83 -2.22 -15.02
N VAL A 174 -0.19 -2.92 -14.56
CA VAL A 174 -0.37 -3.33 -13.17
C VAL A 174 0.10 -4.77 -13.01
N LYS A 175 1.12 -4.96 -12.19
CA LYS A 175 1.55 -6.28 -11.74
C LYS A 175 1.16 -6.47 -10.27
N PRO A 176 0.03 -7.13 -9.99
CA PRO A 176 -0.32 -7.51 -8.62
C PRO A 176 0.72 -8.48 -8.05
N SER A 177 0.71 -8.62 -6.73
CA SER A 177 1.46 -9.65 -6.05
C SER A 177 0.96 -11.05 -6.42
N GLU A 178 1.85 -12.01 -6.44
CA GLU A 178 1.54 -13.43 -6.64
C GLU A 178 0.67 -14.02 -5.52
N GLU A 179 0.66 -13.37 -4.34
CA GLU A 179 -0.14 -13.80 -3.18
C GLU A 179 -1.62 -13.39 -3.28
N SER A 180 -1.92 -12.24 -3.90
CA SER A 180 -3.29 -11.70 -4.00
C SER A 180 -3.58 -11.10 -5.38
N PRO A 181 -3.55 -11.90 -6.44
CA PRO A 181 -3.76 -11.41 -7.80
C PRO A 181 -5.24 -11.38 -8.22
N LEU A 182 -6.12 -12.12 -7.54
CA LEU A 182 -7.45 -12.45 -8.00
C LEU A 182 -8.35 -11.22 -8.18
N SER A 183 -8.40 -10.33 -7.22
CA SER A 183 -9.21 -9.10 -7.29
C SER A 183 -8.77 -8.20 -8.45
N CYS A 184 -7.47 -8.06 -8.70
CA CYS A 184 -6.95 -7.33 -9.86
C CYS A 184 -7.34 -8.00 -11.20
N TYR A 185 -7.34 -9.33 -11.27
CA TYR A 185 -7.80 -10.05 -12.48
C TYR A 185 -9.30 -9.87 -12.71
N ILE A 186 -10.09 -9.77 -11.64
CA ILE A 186 -11.54 -9.43 -11.76
C ILE A 186 -11.70 -7.99 -12.26
N VAL A 187 -10.85 -7.04 -11.84
CA VAL A 187 -10.83 -5.71 -12.46
C VAL A 187 -10.52 -5.80 -13.96
N GLY A 188 -9.64 -6.71 -14.39
CA GLY A 188 -9.41 -7.01 -15.79
C GLY A 188 -10.66 -7.52 -16.53
N GLU A 189 -11.48 -8.37 -15.90
CA GLU A 189 -12.79 -8.79 -16.45
C GLU A 189 -13.74 -7.60 -16.59
N ILE A 190 -13.77 -6.70 -15.59
CA ILE A 190 -14.59 -5.49 -15.61
C ILE A 190 -14.15 -4.55 -16.74
N LEU A 191 -12.85 -4.30 -16.89
CA LEU A 191 -12.31 -3.47 -17.96
C LEU A 191 -12.68 -4.03 -19.35
N ASN A 192 -12.63 -5.35 -19.51
CA ASN A 192 -13.06 -6.03 -20.74
C ASN A 192 -14.56 -5.85 -21.01
N SER A 193 -15.42 -5.97 -19.99
CA SER A 193 -16.87 -5.86 -20.13
C SER A 193 -17.35 -4.47 -20.58
N ILE A 194 -16.65 -3.43 -20.13
CA ILE A 194 -16.97 -2.04 -20.51
C ILE A 194 -16.25 -1.57 -21.77
N ASN A 195 -15.45 -2.44 -22.44
CA ASN A 195 -14.62 -2.10 -23.58
C ASN A 195 -13.69 -0.90 -23.30
N PHE A 196 -12.98 -0.94 -22.17
CA PHE A 196 -12.05 0.13 -21.80
C PHE A 196 -10.97 0.32 -22.90
N PRO A 197 -10.48 1.53 -23.15
CA PRO A 197 -9.56 1.80 -24.26
C PRO A 197 -8.32 0.90 -24.25
N LYS A 198 -8.05 0.28 -25.41
CA LYS A 198 -7.01 -0.76 -25.57
C LYS A 198 -5.64 -0.22 -25.17
N GLY A 199 -4.89 -1.02 -24.41
CA GLY A 199 -3.52 -0.73 -24.02
C GLY A 199 -3.36 0.30 -22.91
N VAL A 200 -4.40 1.04 -22.52
CA VAL A 200 -4.31 2.06 -21.47
C VAL A 200 -4.06 1.43 -20.10
N ILE A 201 -4.76 0.35 -19.79
CA ILE A 201 -4.50 -0.49 -18.60
C ILE A 201 -4.17 -1.89 -19.09
N ASN A 202 -3.13 -2.49 -18.52
CA ASN A 202 -2.78 -3.90 -18.70
C ASN A 202 -2.59 -4.52 -17.32
N ILE A 203 -3.12 -5.73 -17.10
CA ILE A 203 -3.04 -6.43 -15.81
C ILE A 203 -2.48 -7.83 -16.06
N LEU A 204 -1.32 -8.12 -15.45
CA LEU A 204 -0.67 -9.42 -15.56
C LEU A 204 0.12 -9.75 -14.29
N CYS A 205 0.04 -10.99 -13.85
CA CYS A 205 0.79 -11.54 -12.73
C CYS A 205 1.67 -12.69 -13.22
N GLY A 206 2.87 -12.81 -12.67
CA GLY A 206 3.81 -13.88 -12.96
C GLY A 206 5.13 -13.67 -12.22
N PRO A 207 6.08 -14.62 -12.31
CA PRO A 207 7.29 -14.68 -11.52
C PRO A 207 8.16 -13.42 -11.63
N ILE A 208 8.77 -13.03 -10.50
CA ILE A 208 9.68 -11.87 -10.44
C ILE A 208 10.81 -11.99 -11.44
N GLN A 209 11.42 -13.19 -11.57
CA GLN A 209 12.59 -13.45 -12.41
C GLN A 209 12.30 -13.25 -13.90
N THR A 210 11.07 -13.46 -14.33
CA THR A 210 10.67 -13.33 -15.72
C THR A 210 9.88 -12.05 -15.98
N VAL A 211 8.70 -11.89 -15.33
CA VAL A 211 7.78 -10.78 -15.60
C VAL A 211 8.32 -9.46 -15.03
N ALA A 212 8.61 -9.41 -13.72
CA ALA A 212 9.06 -8.16 -13.12
C ALA A 212 10.40 -7.70 -13.70
N ASN A 213 11.37 -8.60 -13.89
CA ASN A 213 12.65 -8.27 -14.51
C ASN A 213 12.48 -7.74 -15.95
N THR A 214 11.57 -8.33 -16.75
CA THR A 214 11.30 -7.86 -18.12
C THR A 214 10.71 -6.46 -18.12
N LEU A 215 9.73 -6.20 -17.26
CA LEU A 215 9.11 -4.88 -17.12
C LEU A 215 10.10 -3.83 -16.61
N THR A 216 10.87 -4.15 -15.56
CA THR A 216 11.83 -3.23 -14.92
C THR A 216 12.96 -2.83 -15.86
N LYS A 217 13.53 -3.81 -16.60
CA LYS A 217 14.68 -3.60 -17.51
C LYS A 217 14.29 -3.04 -18.87
N SER A 218 13.00 -2.92 -19.17
CA SER A 218 12.54 -2.32 -20.43
C SER A 218 12.85 -0.82 -20.47
N THR A 219 13.13 -0.30 -21.65
CA THR A 219 13.29 1.15 -21.91
C THR A 219 11.96 1.85 -22.22
N ILE A 220 10.85 1.10 -22.33
CA ILE A 220 9.52 1.64 -22.63
C ILE A 220 8.92 2.41 -21.46
N PRO A 221 8.96 1.91 -20.20
CA PRO A 221 8.41 2.65 -19.07
C PRO A 221 9.22 3.90 -18.76
N SER A 222 8.51 5.03 -18.59
CA SER A 222 9.06 6.29 -18.10
C SER A 222 8.92 6.42 -16.57
N VAL A 223 8.01 5.65 -15.99
CA VAL A 223 7.73 5.64 -14.54
C VAL A 223 7.69 4.20 -14.04
N ILE A 224 8.35 3.95 -12.93
CA ILE A 224 8.15 2.74 -12.13
C ILE A 224 7.62 3.16 -10.78
N THR A 225 6.47 2.63 -10.39
CA THR A 225 5.91 2.84 -9.07
C THR A 225 5.70 1.51 -8.36
N MET A 226 5.89 1.51 -7.06
CA MET A 226 5.81 0.29 -6.26
C MET A 226 5.26 0.56 -4.87
N ILE A 227 4.46 -0.39 -4.38
CA ILE A 227 4.18 -0.56 -2.96
C ILE A 227 4.74 -1.93 -2.57
N GLY A 228 5.59 -1.98 -1.53
CA GLY A 228 6.20 -3.24 -1.12
C GLY A 228 7.35 -3.12 -0.11
N SER A 229 8.20 -4.14 -0.02
CA SER A 229 9.32 -4.09 0.92
C SER A 229 10.45 -3.18 0.45
N THR A 230 11.13 -2.55 1.40
CA THR A 230 12.32 -1.71 1.15
C THR A 230 13.40 -2.44 0.33
N ALA A 231 13.64 -3.71 0.64
CA ALA A 231 14.62 -4.51 -0.10
C ALA A 231 14.24 -4.68 -1.58
N THR A 232 12.94 -4.91 -1.86
CA THR A 232 12.45 -5.04 -3.24
C THR A 232 12.50 -3.69 -3.96
N GLY A 233 12.14 -2.59 -3.31
CA GLY A 233 12.23 -1.25 -3.89
C GLY A 233 13.65 -0.89 -4.31
N LYS A 234 14.63 -1.09 -3.41
CA LYS A 234 16.06 -0.91 -3.71
C LYS A 234 16.51 -1.75 -4.91
N LYS A 235 16.07 -3.01 -4.98
CA LYS A 235 16.39 -3.91 -6.11
C LYS A 235 15.78 -3.42 -7.43
N ILE A 236 14.54 -2.99 -7.44
CA ILE A 236 13.86 -2.47 -8.64
C ILE A 236 14.59 -1.22 -9.16
N ILE A 237 14.96 -0.29 -8.28
CA ILE A 237 15.74 0.91 -8.66
C ILE A 237 17.07 0.47 -9.32
N ALA A 238 17.80 -0.43 -8.69
CA ALA A 238 19.08 -0.92 -9.21
C ALA A 238 18.94 -1.64 -10.56
N ASP A 239 17.90 -2.46 -10.73
CA ASP A 239 17.68 -3.24 -11.96
C ASP A 239 17.13 -2.39 -13.14
N SER A 240 16.64 -1.17 -12.86
CA SER A 240 15.97 -0.31 -13.86
C SER A 240 16.90 0.65 -14.61
N THR A 241 18.21 0.55 -14.40
CA THR A 241 19.24 1.48 -14.93
C THR A 241 19.42 1.47 -16.46
N THR A 242 18.64 0.68 -17.19
CA THR A 242 18.64 0.61 -18.66
C THR A 242 18.15 1.88 -19.37
N SER A 243 17.39 2.73 -18.65
CA SER A 243 16.97 4.08 -19.08
C SER A 243 16.67 4.95 -17.85
N ILE A 244 16.62 6.26 -18.05
CA ILE A 244 16.22 7.20 -16.98
C ILE A 244 14.71 7.08 -16.76
N LYS A 245 14.31 6.82 -15.51
CA LYS A 245 12.90 6.66 -15.10
C LYS A 245 12.61 7.51 -13.88
N LYS A 246 11.36 7.92 -13.73
CA LYS A 246 10.83 8.44 -12.47
C LYS A 246 10.42 7.27 -11.58
N PHE A 247 10.49 7.49 -10.26
CA PHE A 247 10.12 6.50 -9.25
C PHE A 247 9.11 7.07 -8.27
N GLY A 248 8.03 6.30 -8.00
CA GLY A 248 7.15 6.47 -6.87
C GLY A 248 7.23 5.19 -6.01
N MET A 249 7.85 5.28 -4.84
CA MET A 249 8.16 4.11 -4.01
C MET A 249 7.53 4.26 -2.63
N GLU A 250 6.53 3.42 -2.33
CA GLU A 250 5.94 3.29 -1.01
C GLU A 250 6.39 1.96 -0.41
N LEU A 251 7.25 2.05 0.61
CA LEU A 251 8.00 0.91 1.12
C LEU A 251 7.63 0.59 2.58
N GLY A 252 8.47 -0.20 3.26
CA GLY A 252 8.20 -0.62 4.62
C GLY A 252 8.14 0.50 5.64
N GLY A 253 7.48 0.25 6.76
CA GLY A 253 7.35 1.18 7.87
C GLY A 253 7.64 0.54 9.23
N ASN A 254 7.96 1.37 10.22
CA ASN A 254 8.17 0.95 11.60
C ASN A 254 7.65 2.02 12.58
N ALA A 255 6.35 2.32 12.44
CA ALA A 255 5.72 3.45 13.08
C ALA A 255 5.79 3.41 14.62
N PRO A 256 6.27 4.50 15.26
CA PRO A 256 6.14 4.70 16.70
C PRO A 256 4.70 5.10 17.03
N PHE A 257 4.19 4.54 18.11
CA PHE A 257 2.91 4.91 18.74
C PHE A 257 3.23 5.40 20.15
N ILE A 258 3.21 6.73 20.34
CA ILE A 258 3.71 7.40 21.54
C ILE A 258 2.52 7.90 22.37
N VAL A 259 2.41 7.43 23.62
CA VAL A 259 1.32 7.83 24.53
C VAL A 259 1.92 8.47 25.78
N PHE A 260 1.66 9.76 25.94
CA PHE A 260 2.09 10.53 27.09
C PHE A 260 1.11 10.41 28.26
N GLU A 261 1.55 10.84 29.43
CA GLU A 261 0.79 10.73 30.70
C GLU A 261 -0.52 11.52 30.72
N ASP A 262 -0.64 12.54 29.88
CA ASP A 262 -1.79 13.44 29.75
C ASP A 262 -2.73 13.08 28.57
N ALA A 263 -2.47 11.97 27.89
CA ALA A 263 -3.27 11.52 26.75
C ALA A 263 -4.66 11.05 27.17
N ASP A 264 -5.63 11.15 26.25
CA ASP A 264 -6.89 10.42 26.34
C ASP A 264 -6.64 8.92 26.19
N LEU A 265 -6.68 8.22 27.31
CA LEU A 265 -6.32 6.81 27.43
C LEU A 265 -7.25 5.89 26.61
N GLU A 266 -8.55 6.12 26.68
CA GLU A 266 -9.55 5.28 26.01
C GLU A 266 -9.43 5.42 24.48
N LYS A 267 -9.36 6.66 24.01
CA LYS A 267 -9.19 6.96 22.59
C LYS A 267 -7.88 6.41 22.04
N SER A 268 -6.76 6.57 22.78
CA SER A 268 -5.48 6.03 22.35
C SER A 268 -5.46 4.51 22.30
N LEU A 269 -6.16 3.84 23.24
CA LEU A 269 -6.30 2.38 23.25
C LEU A 269 -7.13 1.87 22.05
N ASP A 270 -8.26 2.51 21.72
CA ASP A 270 -9.07 2.13 20.55
C ASP A 270 -8.27 2.19 19.27
N LEU A 271 -7.55 3.30 19.07
CA LEU A 271 -6.69 3.49 17.89
C LEU A 271 -5.50 2.52 17.87
N ALA A 272 -4.89 2.24 19.03
CA ALA A 272 -3.79 1.28 19.15
C ALA A 272 -4.19 -0.12 18.73
N ILE A 273 -5.36 -0.61 19.17
CA ILE A 273 -5.91 -1.92 18.79
C ILE A 273 -6.19 -1.97 17.28
N GLY A 274 -6.88 -0.97 16.74
CA GLY A 274 -7.22 -0.91 15.31
C GLY A 274 -5.97 -0.87 14.42
N LEU A 275 -5.02 0.03 14.72
CA LEU A 275 -3.77 0.17 13.97
C LEU A 275 -2.84 -1.05 14.07
N LYS A 276 -2.93 -1.81 15.16
CA LYS A 276 -2.04 -2.97 15.35
C LYS A 276 -2.63 -4.26 14.82
N PHE A 277 -3.92 -4.49 15.03
CA PHE A 277 -4.54 -5.78 14.72
C PHE A 277 -5.43 -5.75 13.47
N GLY A 278 -5.79 -4.57 12.97
CA GLY A 278 -6.39 -4.43 11.64
C GLY A 278 -5.56 -5.15 10.58
N ASN A 279 -6.21 -5.85 9.67
CA ASN A 279 -5.57 -6.70 8.65
C ASN A 279 -4.45 -7.62 9.19
N CYS A 280 -4.60 -8.12 10.42
CA CYS A 280 -3.59 -8.93 11.12
C CYS A 280 -2.23 -8.21 11.29
N GLY A 281 -2.23 -6.87 11.40
CA GLY A 281 -1.01 -6.06 11.47
C GLY A 281 -0.20 -5.98 10.17
N GLN A 282 -0.75 -6.43 9.07
CA GLN A 282 -0.12 -6.46 7.74
C GLN A 282 -0.35 -5.13 7.01
N ILE A 283 0.04 -4.02 7.64
CA ILE A 283 -0.16 -2.65 7.18
C ILE A 283 1.16 -1.89 7.31
N CYS A 284 1.59 -1.18 6.27
CA CYS A 284 2.84 -0.41 6.29
C CYS A 284 2.86 0.71 7.35
N VAL A 285 1.68 1.25 7.68
CA VAL A 285 1.49 2.26 8.72
C VAL A 285 1.05 1.67 10.07
N ALA A 286 1.05 0.34 10.25
CA ALA A 286 0.70 -0.28 11.52
C ALA A 286 1.55 0.27 12.67
N ALA A 287 0.94 0.46 13.85
CA ALA A 287 1.66 0.79 15.07
C ALA A 287 2.62 -0.37 15.42
N ASN A 288 3.91 -0.21 15.15
CA ASN A 288 4.90 -1.27 15.30
C ASN A 288 5.72 -1.14 16.58
N ARG A 289 5.82 0.06 17.17
CA ARG A 289 6.60 0.31 18.38
C ARG A 289 5.77 1.15 19.34
N PHE A 290 5.29 0.55 20.45
CA PHE A 290 4.46 1.21 21.45
C PHE A 290 5.35 1.82 22.55
N PHE A 291 5.53 3.14 22.51
CA PHE A 291 6.21 3.91 23.54
C PHE A 291 5.19 4.50 24.48
N ILE A 292 5.17 4.02 25.74
CA ILE A 292 4.19 4.44 26.73
C ILE A 292 4.91 5.09 27.91
N HIS A 293 4.46 6.29 28.28
CA HIS A 293 5.03 7.03 29.41
C HIS A 293 4.93 6.19 30.70
N GLU A 294 6.02 6.17 31.52
CA GLU A 294 6.16 5.26 32.66
C GLU A 294 5.01 5.35 33.67
N LYS A 295 4.44 6.56 33.88
CA LYS A 295 3.34 6.79 34.83
C LYS A 295 2.06 6.05 34.47
N ILE A 296 1.81 5.81 33.19
CA ILE A 296 0.58 5.15 32.69
C ILE A 296 0.85 3.74 32.13
N TYR A 297 2.12 3.33 32.02
CA TYR A 297 2.53 2.11 31.34
C TYR A 297 1.79 0.86 31.81
N LYS A 298 1.76 0.58 33.11
CA LYS A 298 1.11 -0.62 33.65
C LYS A 298 -0.38 -0.65 33.32
N LYS A 299 -1.05 0.49 33.52
CA LYS A 299 -2.49 0.65 33.26
C LYS A 299 -2.79 0.48 31.77
N PHE A 300 -1.99 1.11 30.90
CA PHE A 300 -2.17 1.01 29.45
C PHE A 300 -1.97 -0.42 28.95
N LEU A 301 -0.91 -1.09 29.38
CA LEU A 301 -0.60 -2.47 28.98
C LEU A 301 -1.71 -3.45 29.41
N GLU A 302 -2.23 -3.31 30.64
CA GLU A 302 -3.32 -4.16 31.13
C GLU A 302 -4.61 -3.95 30.32
N LEU A 303 -5.00 -2.70 30.07
CA LEU A 303 -6.18 -2.38 29.29
C LEU A 303 -6.04 -2.83 27.84
N PHE A 304 -4.86 -2.65 27.23
CA PHE A 304 -4.57 -3.10 25.87
C PHE A 304 -4.66 -4.62 25.76
N LYS A 305 -4.05 -5.36 26.72
CA LYS A 305 -4.15 -6.82 26.83
C LYS A 305 -5.60 -7.30 26.95
N ASN A 306 -6.40 -6.64 27.78
CA ASN A 306 -7.81 -6.98 27.96
C ASN A 306 -8.64 -6.77 26.67
N ARG A 307 -8.32 -5.75 25.86
CA ARG A 307 -8.95 -5.54 24.55
C ARG A 307 -8.48 -6.54 23.51
N ALA A 308 -7.17 -6.76 23.41
CA ALA A 308 -6.58 -7.70 22.46
C ALA A 308 -7.09 -9.12 22.67
N SER A 309 -7.29 -9.56 23.93
CA SER A 309 -7.79 -10.91 24.26
C SER A 309 -9.27 -11.14 23.85
N LYS A 310 -10.02 -10.09 23.52
CA LYS A 310 -11.43 -10.20 23.10
C LYS A 310 -11.59 -10.21 21.58
N LEU A 311 -10.52 -9.99 20.82
CA LEU A 311 -10.58 -9.99 19.36
C LEU A 311 -10.98 -11.38 18.84
N LYS A 312 -11.99 -11.38 17.98
CA LYS A 312 -12.50 -12.57 17.32
C LYS A 312 -11.69 -12.86 16.05
N LEU A 313 -11.03 -14.02 16.03
CA LEU A 313 -10.25 -14.47 14.88
C LEU A 313 -11.13 -15.33 13.98
N ASP A 314 -11.55 -14.77 12.85
CA ASP A 314 -12.36 -15.47 11.87
C ASP A 314 -12.27 -14.78 10.49
N PHE A 315 -12.91 -15.34 9.45
CA PHE A 315 -12.96 -14.76 8.12
C PHE A 315 -14.28 -15.16 7.40
N GLY A 316 -14.57 -14.50 6.29
CA GLY A 316 -15.70 -14.81 5.45
C GLY A 316 -16.77 -13.72 5.42
N GLU A 317 -17.71 -13.82 4.46
CA GLU A 317 -18.72 -12.79 4.19
C GLU A 317 -19.67 -12.54 5.37
N THR A 318 -19.99 -13.59 6.12
CA THR A 318 -20.97 -13.53 7.23
C THR A 318 -20.30 -13.45 8.60
N SER A 319 -18.98 -13.44 8.63
CA SER A 319 -18.22 -13.41 9.88
C SER A 319 -18.21 -12.00 10.47
N GLN A 320 -18.41 -11.92 11.79
CA GLN A 320 -18.17 -10.70 12.58
C GLN A 320 -16.76 -10.73 13.18
N ALA A 321 -15.77 -10.98 12.34
CA ALA A 321 -14.37 -11.08 12.74
C ALA A 321 -13.75 -9.70 12.95
N ASP A 322 -12.87 -9.63 13.96
CA ASP A 322 -12.02 -8.45 14.19
C ASP A 322 -10.66 -8.60 13.47
N MET A 323 -10.18 -9.84 13.33
CA MET A 323 -8.87 -10.12 12.73
C MET A 323 -8.89 -11.42 11.92
N GLY A 324 -8.37 -11.37 10.68
CA GLY A 324 -8.14 -12.52 9.82
C GLY A 324 -6.74 -13.15 10.02
N PRO A 325 -6.34 -14.11 9.16
CA PRO A 325 -5.03 -14.77 9.21
C PRO A 325 -3.90 -13.91 8.62
N LEU A 326 -2.68 -14.36 8.78
CA LEU A 326 -1.53 -13.96 7.96
C LEU A 326 -1.68 -14.54 6.55
N VAL A 327 -1.15 -13.86 5.54
CA VAL A 327 -1.29 -14.32 4.14
C VAL A 327 -0.37 -15.50 3.85
N ARG A 328 0.85 -15.51 4.39
CA ARG A 328 1.87 -16.53 4.09
C ARG A 328 2.16 -17.40 5.30
N SER A 329 2.35 -18.69 5.07
CA SER A 329 2.84 -19.61 6.11
C SER A 329 4.25 -19.23 6.60
N SER A 330 5.09 -18.67 5.71
CA SER A 330 6.40 -18.14 6.09
C SER A 330 6.31 -16.98 7.09
N ASP A 331 5.24 -16.18 7.05
CA ASP A 331 5.02 -15.10 8.01
C ASP A 331 4.63 -15.64 9.40
N VAL A 332 3.91 -16.76 9.48
CA VAL A 332 3.67 -17.47 10.76
C VAL A 332 5.01 -17.87 11.41
N THR A 333 5.92 -18.43 10.62
CA THR A 333 7.27 -18.79 11.09
C THR A 333 8.07 -17.56 11.50
N ARG A 334 7.99 -16.47 10.71
CA ARG A 334 8.66 -15.21 11.01
C ARG A 334 8.16 -14.59 12.33
N MET A 335 6.85 -14.62 12.59
CA MET A 335 6.30 -14.16 13.88
C MET A 335 6.88 -14.93 15.06
N LYS A 336 6.92 -16.26 14.97
CA LYS A 336 7.53 -17.11 16.02
C LYS A 336 9.00 -16.77 16.27
N ASN A 337 9.76 -16.54 15.20
CA ASN A 337 11.17 -16.19 15.30
C ASN A 337 11.39 -14.80 15.95
N LEU A 338 10.55 -13.80 15.62
CA LEU A 338 10.60 -12.49 16.26
C LEU A 338 10.28 -12.55 17.76
N ILE A 339 9.31 -13.35 18.16
CA ILE A 339 8.97 -13.57 19.57
C ILE A 339 10.13 -14.26 20.30
N GLN A 340 10.70 -15.30 19.69
CA GLN A 340 11.83 -16.03 20.29
C GLN A 340 13.07 -15.15 20.44
N ASP A 341 13.39 -14.33 19.44
CA ASP A 341 14.48 -13.33 19.51
C ASP A 341 14.26 -12.38 20.70
N ALA A 342 13.06 -11.82 20.82
CA ALA A 342 12.74 -10.87 21.88
C ALA A 342 12.82 -11.54 23.28
N ILE A 343 12.23 -12.72 23.46
CA ILE A 343 12.25 -13.43 24.74
C ILE A 343 13.68 -13.80 25.14
N SER A 344 14.50 -14.28 24.20
CA SER A 344 15.91 -14.64 24.47
C SER A 344 16.75 -13.44 24.91
N LYS A 345 16.29 -12.20 24.61
CA LYS A 345 16.94 -10.93 24.97
C LYS A 345 16.26 -10.22 26.15
N GLY A 346 15.35 -10.90 26.86
CA GLY A 346 14.74 -10.40 28.10
C GLY A 346 13.34 -9.78 27.96
N ALA A 347 12.70 -9.86 26.80
CA ALA A 347 11.29 -9.46 26.68
C ALA A 347 10.36 -10.41 27.44
N THR A 348 9.24 -9.90 27.88
CA THR A 348 8.18 -10.65 28.55
C THR A 348 7.00 -10.85 27.60
N LEU A 349 6.61 -12.09 27.36
CA LEU A 349 5.38 -12.40 26.64
C LEU A 349 4.18 -12.19 27.58
N GLU A 350 3.37 -11.17 27.30
CA GLU A 350 2.20 -10.79 28.10
C GLU A 350 0.92 -11.47 27.63
N TYR A 351 0.81 -11.75 26.31
CA TYR A 351 -0.36 -12.39 25.73
C TYR A 351 -0.05 -13.01 24.35
N GLY A 352 -0.77 -14.08 23.98
CA GLY A 352 -0.70 -14.71 22.66
C GLY A 352 0.62 -15.44 22.41
N GLY A 353 1.15 -15.27 21.21
CA GLY A 353 2.46 -15.82 20.80
C GLY A 353 2.39 -17.12 20.03
N GLY A 354 1.20 -17.61 19.71
CA GLY A 354 1.00 -18.89 19.06
C GLY A 354 -0.05 -18.91 17.95
N ILE A 355 -0.37 -20.12 17.56
CA ILE A 355 -1.51 -20.40 16.68
C ILE A 355 -2.71 -20.74 17.56
N PRO A 356 -3.90 -20.14 17.34
CA PRO A 356 -5.09 -20.49 18.10
C PRO A 356 -5.39 -21.99 18.03
N ALA A 357 -5.75 -22.59 19.17
CA ALA A 357 -5.91 -24.05 19.29
C ALA A 357 -6.94 -24.64 18.30
N ASP A 358 -8.03 -23.91 18.04
CA ASP A 358 -9.10 -24.28 17.11
C ASP A 358 -8.74 -24.07 15.62
N LYS A 359 -7.61 -23.42 15.34
CA LYS A 359 -7.10 -23.09 14.00
C LYS A 359 -5.80 -23.83 13.65
N LYS A 360 -5.31 -24.73 14.51
CA LYS A 360 -3.96 -25.31 14.45
C LYS A 360 -3.59 -25.94 13.10
N ASP A 361 -4.55 -26.54 12.42
CA ASP A 361 -4.34 -27.24 11.14
C ASP A 361 -5.08 -26.56 9.97
N LYS A 362 -5.43 -25.27 10.12
CA LYS A 362 -6.27 -24.55 9.17
C LYS A 362 -5.65 -23.21 8.82
N GLY A 363 -4.95 -23.13 7.69
CA GLY A 363 -4.43 -21.85 7.20
C GLY A 363 -3.33 -21.22 8.05
N ASN A 364 -3.16 -19.91 7.91
CA ASN A 364 -2.03 -19.15 8.45
C ASN A 364 -2.41 -18.29 9.67
N TRP A 365 -3.15 -18.85 10.59
CA TRP A 365 -3.64 -18.14 11.77
C TRP A 365 -2.53 -17.85 12.79
N PHE A 366 -2.62 -16.66 13.43
CA PHE A 366 -1.73 -16.26 14.50
C PHE A 366 -2.48 -15.40 15.51
N GLU A 367 -2.19 -15.58 16.81
CA GLU A 367 -2.83 -14.84 17.88
C GLU A 367 -2.38 -13.37 17.92
N PRO A 368 -3.26 -12.41 18.29
CA PRO A 368 -2.82 -11.11 18.77
C PRO A 368 -1.77 -11.31 19.86
N THR A 369 -0.61 -10.70 19.71
CA THR A 369 0.54 -10.99 20.58
C THR A 369 1.08 -9.70 21.19
N ILE A 370 1.36 -9.73 22.49
CA ILE A 370 1.87 -8.60 23.25
C ILE A 370 3.16 -8.97 23.93
N LEU A 371 4.22 -8.18 23.68
CA LEU A 371 5.52 -8.32 24.33
C LEU A 371 5.89 -7.03 25.06
N ALA A 372 6.28 -7.14 26.31
CA ALA A 372 6.75 -6.06 27.15
C ALA A 372 8.28 -6.07 27.32
N ASN A 373 8.83 -4.98 27.82
CA ASN A 373 10.26 -4.80 28.07
C ASN A 373 11.13 -4.95 26.81
N ILE A 374 10.64 -4.44 25.69
CA ILE A 374 11.40 -4.39 24.44
C ILE A 374 12.52 -3.36 24.55
N ASN A 375 13.68 -3.67 23.98
CA ASN A 375 14.83 -2.79 23.89
C ASN A 375 15.46 -2.77 22.49
N SER A 376 16.45 -1.91 22.28
CA SER A 376 17.07 -1.67 20.95
C SER A 376 17.79 -2.88 20.35
N ASP A 377 18.18 -3.87 21.15
CA ASP A 377 18.90 -5.05 20.67
C ASP A 377 17.98 -6.10 20.03
N MET A 378 16.67 -5.94 20.18
CA MET A 378 15.65 -6.83 19.68
C MET A 378 15.23 -6.50 18.26
N HIS A 379 14.96 -7.50 17.42
CA HIS A 379 14.48 -7.29 16.08
C HIS A 379 13.13 -6.55 16.03
N LEU A 380 12.27 -6.73 17.02
CA LEU A 380 10.99 -6.03 17.14
C LEU A 380 11.13 -4.49 17.35
N PHE A 381 12.31 -4.01 17.77
CA PHE A 381 12.58 -2.58 17.84
C PHE A 381 12.99 -2.02 16.47
N SER A 382 13.87 -2.72 15.75
CA SER A 382 14.56 -2.17 14.58
C SER A 382 13.92 -2.52 13.23
N LYS A 383 13.14 -3.63 13.17
CA LYS A 383 12.57 -4.15 11.92
C LYS A 383 11.06 -4.01 11.88
N GLU A 384 10.53 -3.85 10.66
CA GLU A 384 9.10 -3.90 10.41
C GLU A 384 8.51 -5.24 10.85
N THR A 385 7.50 -5.21 11.74
CA THR A 385 6.84 -6.42 12.23
C THR A 385 5.93 -7.06 11.18
N PHE A 386 5.14 -6.25 10.49
CA PHE A 386 4.15 -6.65 9.46
C PHE A 386 3.35 -7.90 9.86
N GLY A 387 2.78 -7.85 11.05
CA GLY A 387 2.06 -8.94 11.70
C GLY A 387 1.51 -8.54 13.07
N PRO A 388 0.76 -9.44 13.76
CA PRO A 388 -0.05 -9.10 14.92
C PRO A 388 0.75 -9.13 16.25
N ILE A 389 1.96 -8.56 16.26
CA ILE A 389 2.79 -8.45 17.47
C ILE A 389 2.89 -6.98 17.86
N ALA A 390 2.52 -6.66 19.09
CA ALA A 390 2.61 -5.35 19.71
C ALA A 390 3.76 -5.30 20.73
N PRO A 391 4.91 -4.71 20.38
CA PRO A 391 6.06 -4.57 21.28
C PRO A 391 5.95 -3.27 22.10
N PHE A 392 6.03 -3.37 23.42
CA PHE A 392 5.87 -2.28 24.38
C PHE A 392 7.19 -1.85 25.01
N MET A 393 7.42 -0.55 25.05
CA MET A 393 8.57 0.13 25.63
C MET A 393 8.12 1.23 26.58
N LYS A 394 8.89 1.47 27.66
CA LYS A 394 8.67 2.59 28.56
C LYS A 394 9.55 3.76 28.20
N PHE A 395 9.06 4.97 28.47
CA PHE A 395 9.90 6.18 28.46
C PHE A 395 9.54 7.11 29.62
N LYS A 396 10.46 8.04 29.94
CA LYS A 396 10.32 8.99 31.06
C LYS A 396 10.28 10.44 30.61
N THR A 397 11.08 10.78 29.58
CA THR A 397 11.20 12.16 29.11
C THR A 397 10.91 12.29 27.63
N ASP A 398 10.55 13.50 27.22
CA ASP A 398 10.26 13.84 25.84
C ASP A 398 11.49 13.58 24.92
N ASP A 399 12.73 13.93 25.40
CA ASP A 399 13.94 13.71 24.63
C ASP A 399 14.25 12.23 24.42
N GLU A 400 14.09 11.41 25.47
CA GLU A 400 14.28 9.96 25.41
C GLU A 400 13.36 9.32 24.35
N VAL A 401 12.07 9.63 24.38
CA VAL A 401 11.12 9.01 23.45
C VAL A 401 11.31 9.51 22.02
N LEU A 402 11.70 10.76 21.84
CA LEU A 402 11.97 11.31 20.51
C LEU A 402 13.20 10.63 19.88
N GLU A 403 14.28 10.44 20.65
CA GLU A 403 15.47 9.70 20.20
C GLU A 403 15.11 8.24 19.84
N MET A 404 14.40 7.53 20.73
CA MET A 404 13.95 6.15 20.47
C MET A 404 13.04 6.06 19.25
N ALA A 405 12.12 7.01 19.07
CA ALA A 405 11.20 7.03 17.94
C ALA A 405 11.92 7.18 16.61
N ASN A 406 12.89 8.11 16.54
CA ASN A 406 13.68 8.37 15.34
C ASN A 406 14.78 7.33 15.06
N ASN A 407 15.13 6.49 16.05
CA ASN A 407 16.12 5.42 15.91
C ASN A 407 15.57 4.25 15.09
N THR A 408 15.38 4.50 13.80
CA THR A 408 14.94 3.51 12.80
C THR A 408 15.35 3.97 11.41
N GLU A 409 15.60 3.03 10.53
CA GLU A 409 15.86 3.31 9.10
C GLU A 409 14.57 3.72 8.32
N TYR A 410 13.40 3.52 8.92
CA TYR A 410 12.09 3.82 8.34
C TYR A 410 11.61 5.22 8.72
N GLY A 411 10.67 5.75 7.93
CA GLY A 411 10.08 7.07 8.16
C GLY A 411 8.75 7.24 7.43
N LEU A 412 7.80 6.27 7.56
CA LEU A 412 6.49 6.38 6.91
C LEU A 412 5.49 7.13 7.80
N ALA A 413 4.96 6.50 8.84
CA ALA A 413 3.97 7.08 9.73
C ALA A 413 4.43 7.10 11.19
N SER A 414 3.90 8.04 11.98
CA SER A 414 4.08 8.17 13.43
C SER A 414 2.81 8.66 14.10
N TYR A 415 2.60 8.27 15.36
CA TYR A 415 1.40 8.56 16.13
C TYR A 415 1.77 9.12 17.50
N ILE A 416 1.21 10.26 17.88
CA ILE A 416 1.41 10.87 19.20
C ILE A 416 0.08 11.20 19.88
N PHE A 417 0.02 10.94 21.19
CA PHE A 417 -1.14 11.19 22.01
C PHE A 417 -0.75 12.00 23.24
N THR A 418 -1.14 13.28 23.29
CA THR A 418 -0.87 14.24 24.36
C THR A 418 -1.80 15.43 24.23
N ASN A 419 -2.14 16.08 25.34
CA ASN A 419 -2.88 17.35 25.37
C ASN A 419 -1.95 18.57 25.48
N ASN A 420 -0.64 18.39 25.57
CA ASN A 420 0.34 19.46 25.67
C ASN A 420 0.67 20.04 24.28
N HIS A 421 0.24 21.28 24.03
CA HIS A 421 0.44 21.96 22.75
C HIS A 421 1.90 22.15 22.37
N GLN A 422 2.79 22.45 23.33
CA GLN A 422 4.23 22.63 23.08
C GLN A 422 4.87 21.31 22.63
N ARG A 423 4.45 20.20 23.27
CA ARG A 423 4.86 18.84 22.90
C ARG A 423 4.37 18.48 21.49
N ILE A 424 3.11 18.79 21.17
CA ILE A 424 2.54 18.58 19.84
C ILE A 424 3.36 19.32 18.78
N GLU A 425 3.64 20.61 19.00
CA GLU A 425 4.42 21.42 18.06
C GLU A 425 5.84 20.86 17.86
N ARG A 426 6.52 20.52 18.95
CA ARG A 426 7.86 19.96 18.93
C ARG A 426 7.91 18.63 18.17
N PHE A 427 7.09 17.65 18.57
CA PHE A 427 7.09 16.32 17.97
C PHE A 427 6.66 16.34 16.51
N SER A 428 5.72 17.21 16.13
CA SER A 428 5.31 17.37 14.72
C SER A 428 6.45 17.83 13.80
N ARG A 429 7.47 18.49 14.34
CA ARG A 429 8.65 18.95 13.57
C ARG A 429 9.84 18.03 13.67
N GLU A 430 10.05 17.38 14.83
CA GLU A 430 11.26 16.63 15.14
C GLU A 430 11.13 15.12 14.87
N LEU A 431 9.91 14.59 14.70
CA LEU A 431 9.73 13.21 14.27
C LEU A 431 10.09 13.08 12.79
N GLU A 432 11.01 12.17 12.49
CA GLU A 432 11.54 11.91 11.14
C GLU A 432 10.65 10.92 10.35
N PHE A 433 9.40 11.31 10.15
CA PHE A 433 8.38 10.52 9.44
C PHE A 433 7.65 11.39 8.43
N GLY A 434 7.24 10.81 7.30
CA GLY A 434 6.45 11.51 6.30
C GLY A 434 5.06 11.89 6.80
N GLU A 435 4.55 11.15 7.79
CA GLU A 435 3.26 11.40 8.42
C GLU A 435 3.36 11.45 9.94
N VAL A 436 2.84 12.52 10.55
CA VAL A 436 2.70 12.65 12.01
C VAL A 436 1.22 12.82 12.33
N GLN A 437 0.62 11.82 12.96
CA GLN A 437 -0.78 11.78 13.35
C GLN A 437 -0.91 12.14 14.83
N VAL A 438 -1.69 13.18 15.14
CA VAL A 438 -1.81 13.73 16.50
C VAL A 438 -3.21 13.46 17.05
N ASN A 439 -3.31 12.76 18.18
CA ASN A 439 -4.56 12.48 18.89
C ASN A 439 -5.67 11.87 18.01
N GLY A 440 -5.31 11.25 16.91
CA GLY A 440 -6.26 10.68 15.95
C GLY A 440 -5.54 10.07 14.75
N VAL A 441 -6.31 9.42 13.88
CA VAL A 441 -5.79 8.82 12.65
C VAL A 441 -6.74 9.16 11.51
N LYS A 442 -6.20 9.67 10.41
CA LYS A 442 -6.96 9.98 9.21
C LYS A 442 -6.17 9.63 7.97
N TYR A 443 -6.68 8.69 7.19
CA TYR A 443 -6.23 8.39 5.84
C TYR A 443 -7.33 8.73 4.83
N ALA A 444 -6.97 9.34 3.72
CA ALA A 444 -7.92 9.67 2.65
C ALA A 444 -7.17 9.94 1.35
N ILE A 445 -7.80 9.71 0.21
CA ILE A 445 -7.20 9.90 -1.11
C ILE A 445 -6.68 11.32 -1.37
N TYR A 446 -7.21 12.33 -0.67
CA TYR A 446 -6.80 13.73 -0.80
C TYR A 446 -5.67 14.15 0.15
N LEU A 447 -5.24 13.29 1.09
CA LEU A 447 -4.13 13.53 2.00
C LEU A 447 -2.86 12.88 1.45
N PRO A 448 -1.69 13.55 1.52
CA PRO A 448 -0.43 12.93 1.10
C PRO A 448 -0.15 11.66 1.90
N HIS A 449 0.25 10.62 1.22
CA HIS A 449 0.75 9.38 1.79
C HIS A 449 2.14 9.13 1.22
N GLY A 450 3.17 9.08 2.08
CA GLY A 450 4.53 8.88 1.61
C GLY A 450 5.56 8.89 2.72
N GLY A 451 6.57 8.07 2.55
CA GLY A 451 7.66 7.91 3.51
C GLY A 451 8.92 8.68 3.13
N ILE A 452 9.70 9.00 4.16
CA ILE A 452 11.07 9.48 4.04
C ILE A 452 12.05 8.35 4.44
N LYS A 453 13.34 8.59 4.40
CA LYS A 453 14.40 7.59 4.68
C LYS A 453 14.21 6.35 3.76
N ASN A 454 14.26 5.15 4.33
CA ASN A 454 14.08 3.89 3.59
C ASN A 454 12.60 3.48 3.39
N SER A 455 11.65 4.32 3.81
CA SER A 455 10.21 4.07 3.62
C SER A 455 9.67 4.55 2.29
N GLY A 456 10.39 5.40 1.56
CA GLY A 456 9.89 5.74 0.25
C GLY A 456 10.57 6.89 -0.47
N LEU A 457 10.05 7.14 -1.67
CA LEU A 457 10.41 8.24 -2.57
C LEU A 457 9.15 8.61 -3.37
N GLY A 458 8.79 9.89 -3.41
CA GLY A 458 7.53 10.36 -3.97
C GLY A 458 6.37 10.25 -3.00
N HIS A 459 5.16 10.32 -3.50
CA HIS A 459 3.94 10.27 -2.68
C HIS A 459 2.84 9.49 -3.39
N ASP A 460 2.10 8.71 -2.64
CA ASP A 460 0.77 8.26 -3.02
C ASP A 460 -0.28 9.23 -2.44
N CYS A 461 -1.48 9.15 -2.97
CA CYS A 461 -2.58 10.03 -2.58
C CYS A 461 -2.30 11.53 -2.81
N SER A 462 -3.30 12.36 -2.59
CA SER A 462 -3.31 13.79 -2.83
C SER A 462 -2.85 14.24 -4.23
N HIS A 463 -2.83 15.53 -4.45
CA HIS A 463 -2.30 16.12 -5.69
C HIS A 463 -0.80 15.86 -5.87
N LEU A 464 -0.06 15.61 -4.78
CA LEU A 464 1.38 15.32 -4.86
C LEU A 464 1.67 14.04 -5.65
N ALA A 465 0.79 13.03 -5.59
CA ALA A 465 0.95 11.82 -6.39
C ALA A 465 0.98 12.11 -7.90
N LEU A 466 0.25 13.12 -8.38
CA LEU A 466 0.25 13.48 -9.80
C LEU A 466 1.63 13.93 -10.31
N GLU A 467 2.47 14.48 -9.44
CA GLU A 467 3.84 14.91 -9.80
C GLU A 467 4.70 13.73 -10.31
N ASP A 468 4.45 12.51 -9.84
CA ASP A 468 5.18 11.32 -10.31
C ASP A 468 4.78 10.92 -11.74
N TYR A 469 3.55 11.25 -12.16
CA TYR A 469 3.00 10.88 -13.47
C TYR A 469 3.05 12.02 -14.49
N LEU A 470 3.57 13.19 -14.11
CA LEU A 470 3.69 14.37 -14.96
C LEU A 470 5.15 14.75 -15.18
N VAL A 471 5.43 15.37 -16.34
CA VAL A 471 6.70 16.03 -16.65
C VAL A 471 6.42 17.50 -17.00
N LYS A 472 7.33 18.39 -16.57
CA LYS A 472 7.26 19.83 -16.87
C LYS A 472 8.03 20.13 -18.15
N LYS A 473 7.38 20.83 -19.07
CA LYS A 473 7.98 21.30 -20.32
C LYS A 473 7.95 22.81 -20.36
N ARG A 474 9.09 23.46 -20.57
CA ARG A 474 9.17 24.88 -20.84
C ARG A 474 8.91 25.13 -22.34
N ILE A 475 8.00 26.06 -22.64
CA ILE A 475 7.77 26.60 -23.97
C ILE A 475 8.19 28.07 -23.96
N SER A 476 9.10 28.44 -24.86
CA SER A 476 9.57 29.83 -25.04
C SER A 476 9.24 30.26 -26.44
N THR A 477 8.50 31.35 -26.57
CA THR A 477 8.09 31.90 -27.86
C THR A 477 8.66 33.31 -28.00
N ALA A 478 9.42 33.58 -29.05
CA ALA A 478 9.92 34.92 -29.33
C ALA A 478 8.76 35.92 -29.59
N ILE A 479 8.89 37.12 -29.06
CA ILE A 479 7.97 38.23 -29.37
C ILE A 479 8.41 38.79 -30.70
N THR A 480 7.59 38.62 -31.75
CA THR A 480 7.83 39.15 -33.09
C THR A 480 7.40 40.61 -33.17
#